data_1fb4979e9bd3dd1d04c7eb9bc524d5db
#
_entry.id   1fb4979e9bd3dd1d04c7eb9bc524d5db
#
_cell.length_a   1.000
_cell.length_b   1.000
_cell.length_c   1.000
_cell.angle_alpha   90.00
_cell.angle_beta   90.00
_cell.angle_gamma   90.00
#
_symmetry.space_group_name_H-M   'P 1'
#
loop_
_entity.id
_entity.type
_entity.pdbx_description
1 polymer ?
#
loop_
_entity_poly.entity_id
_entity_poly.type
_entity_poly.pdbx_seq_one_letter_code
_entity_poly.pdbx_strand_id
1 'polypeptide(L)'
;MPGPRGYDFWRETLKGARLVVAPMVDASELAWRLLSRRYGAELCYTPMLHAHVFVKDARYRRENLASCSEDRPLIVQFCSNDPDTFVEACRLAAPHCDAVDLNLGCPQAIARRGHYGAFLQDEWELVRTMIERASKEVDVAITAKIRVFEDEKKTVEYAKMLEHAGASLLTVHGRTRDQKGPLTGLASWPHIKAVKETVSVPVLANGNIQYQEDVERCLATTGVDGVMSAEGNLHNPAIFKGTHPPVWEMALEYLQLAIRYPCPTSYARGHVFKLLHHCLCMSENFDLRYRLSKTSSAEEMVVVVQNLKDRMMPYYTGEKPWNPEPDGEQARLPMAPWLCQPYVRIPPEEHLKKIHESQRRAQEKQQMQQEEELANTEDSESNGGGEPSKRPITEESEETDLSKKKKKKMARNPRKSFDPPNDPYEKCGCRNPKGGRCVHGLCRACCRVKCYNEGLDCPGHRILVKTKREKAAIYYAQQEKLKQEEQQGKEGEEGQVKEQSEVDKVQPEEEVTPVQAATYPQTLKHSVKTNGEEDEKNKANDDEGNIIEENSNGCSSLCDEMTKGIQEKLQRYNFPQDNTSQENWKHKANSAT
;
A
#
# COMPACT_ATOMS: atom_id res chain seq x y z
N MET A 1 31.47 11.05 8.50
CA MET A 1 30.75 12.35 8.55
C MET A 1 29.33 12.06 8.10
N PRO A 2 28.29 12.62 8.70
CA PRO A 2 26.95 12.43 8.21
C PRO A 2 26.88 12.89 6.74
N GLY A 3 26.23 12.10 5.88
CA GLY A 3 26.07 12.42 4.46
C GLY A 3 25.30 13.71 4.20
N PRO A 4 25.24 14.18 2.93
CA PRO A 4 24.55 15.41 2.56
C PRO A 4 23.08 15.38 3.00
N ARG A 5 22.54 16.53 3.42
CA ARG A 5 21.17 16.70 3.92
C ARG A 5 20.46 17.83 3.19
N GLY A 6 19.13 17.83 3.28
CA GLY A 6 18.31 18.89 2.69
C GLY A 6 18.57 19.05 1.19
N TYR A 7 18.81 20.27 0.74
CA TYR A 7 19.04 20.56 -0.68
C TYR A 7 20.34 19.97 -1.25
N ASP A 8 21.39 19.79 -0.44
CA ASP A 8 22.62 19.16 -0.91
C ASP A 8 22.35 17.67 -1.18
N PHE A 9 21.64 16.98 -0.29
CA PHE A 9 21.17 15.62 -0.53
C PHE A 9 20.32 15.52 -1.81
N TRP A 10 19.37 16.44 -1.99
CA TRP A 10 18.51 16.43 -3.16
C TRP A 10 19.29 16.65 -4.47
N ARG A 11 20.27 17.59 -4.48
CA ARG A 11 21.08 17.87 -5.67
C ARG A 11 22.11 16.77 -5.95
N GLU A 12 22.85 16.36 -4.93
CA GLU A 12 24.01 15.48 -5.10
C GLU A 12 23.61 14.01 -5.18
N THR A 13 22.74 13.55 -4.30
CA THR A 13 22.32 12.15 -4.20
C THR A 13 21.13 11.85 -5.10
N LEU A 14 20.07 12.65 -5.03
CA LEU A 14 18.86 12.45 -5.82
C LEU A 14 18.91 13.09 -7.22
N LYS A 15 20.05 13.74 -7.58
CA LYS A 15 20.28 14.36 -8.90
C LYS A 15 19.27 15.47 -9.26
N GLY A 16 18.69 16.12 -8.25
CA GLY A 16 17.65 17.12 -8.45
C GLY A 16 16.33 16.57 -8.99
N ALA A 17 16.03 15.29 -8.70
CA ALA A 17 14.87 14.58 -9.26
C ALA A 17 13.54 15.30 -8.95
N ARG A 18 12.77 15.57 -10.01
CA ARG A 18 11.50 16.29 -9.96
C ARG A 18 10.28 15.40 -10.26
N LEU A 19 10.49 14.29 -10.98
CA LEU A 19 9.44 13.39 -11.48
C LEU A 19 9.53 12.05 -10.74
N VAL A 20 8.60 11.81 -9.82
CA VAL A 20 8.74 10.78 -8.81
C VAL A 20 7.61 9.74 -8.86
N VAL A 21 7.95 8.45 -8.85
CA VAL A 21 6.99 7.36 -8.67
C VAL A 21 6.79 7.06 -7.20
N ALA A 22 5.53 7.10 -6.76
CA ALA A 22 5.16 6.91 -5.36
C ALA A 22 5.43 5.49 -4.85
N PRO A 23 5.69 5.30 -3.55
CA PRO A 23 5.65 4.01 -2.90
C PRO A 23 4.23 3.44 -2.94
N MET A 24 4.07 2.24 -3.50
CA MET A 24 2.78 1.57 -3.67
C MET A 24 2.90 0.09 -3.31
N VAL A 25 2.11 -0.35 -2.32
CA VAL A 25 2.07 -1.77 -1.93
C VAL A 25 1.61 -2.60 -3.11
N ASP A 26 2.33 -3.70 -3.40
CA ASP A 26 2.09 -4.61 -4.51
C ASP A 26 2.16 -3.96 -5.92
N ALA A 27 2.76 -2.75 -6.04
CA ALA A 27 2.71 -2.01 -7.30
C ALA A 27 3.90 -1.04 -7.54
N SER A 28 4.98 -1.10 -6.78
CA SER A 28 6.24 -0.37 -7.06
C SER A 28 7.46 -1.28 -6.92
N GLU A 29 7.32 -2.52 -7.35
CA GLU A 29 8.41 -3.48 -7.48
C GLU A 29 9.37 -3.11 -8.62
N LEU A 30 10.53 -3.77 -8.68
CA LEU A 30 11.61 -3.42 -9.61
C LEU A 30 11.15 -3.30 -11.08
N ALA A 31 10.37 -4.26 -11.57
CA ALA A 31 9.92 -4.24 -12.98
C ALA A 31 9.09 -2.98 -13.31
N TRP A 32 8.20 -2.57 -12.39
CA TRP A 32 7.41 -1.35 -12.57
C TRP A 32 8.24 -0.08 -12.46
N ARG A 33 9.21 -0.02 -11.54
CA ARG A 33 10.12 1.12 -11.42
C ARG A 33 10.94 1.30 -12.69
N LEU A 34 11.49 0.21 -13.25
CA LEU A 34 12.26 0.25 -14.49
C LEU A 34 11.40 0.71 -15.68
N LEU A 35 10.17 0.21 -15.81
CA LEU A 35 9.23 0.70 -16.83
C LEU A 35 9.02 2.21 -16.67
N SER A 36 8.68 2.66 -15.47
CA SER A 36 8.42 4.09 -15.21
C SER A 36 9.65 4.96 -15.51
N ARG A 37 10.87 4.48 -15.23
CA ARG A 37 12.13 5.19 -15.55
C ARG A 37 12.35 5.34 -17.05
N ARG A 38 12.05 4.32 -17.86
CA ARG A 38 12.10 4.42 -19.32
C ARG A 38 11.18 5.51 -19.87
N TYR A 39 10.14 5.82 -19.11
CA TYR A 39 9.14 6.84 -19.46
C TYR A 39 9.25 8.11 -18.61
N GLY A 40 10.44 8.43 -18.12
CA GLY A 40 10.78 9.73 -17.55
C GLY A 40 10.70 9.85 -16.04
N ALA A 41 10.44 8.78 -15.29
CA ALA A 41 10.58 8.84 -13.83
C ALA A 41 12.07 8.98 -13.44
N GLU A 42 12.37 9.99 -12.64
CA GLU A 42 13.73 10.33 -12.20
C GLU A 42 14.05 9.71 -10.84
N LEU A 43 13.05 9.57 -9.96
CA LEU A 43 13.16 8.98 -8.64
C LEU A 43 12.03 7.97 -8.42
N CYS A 44 12.39 6.81 -7.87
CA CYS A 44 11.41 5.78 -7.49
C CYS A 44 11.54 5.40 -6.02
N TYR A 45 10.44 4.89 -5.48
CA TYR A 45 10.35 4.31 -4.14
C TYR A 45 10.11 2.81 -4.23
N THR A 46 10.62 2.05 -3.25
CA THR A 46 10.15 0.67 -3.03
C THR A 46 8.69 0.66 -2.59
N PRO A 47 8.00 -0.49 -2.62
CA PRO A 47 6.78 -0.66 -1.83
C PRO A 47 7.02 -0.30 -0.37
N MET A 48 5.95 0.06 0.37
CA MET A 48 6.03 0.26 1.81
C MET A 48 6.35 -1.07 2.52
N LEU A 49 7.51 -1.18 3.14
CA LEU A 49 7.98 -2.36 3.85
C LEU A 49 7.67 -2.27 5.35
N HIS A 50 7.36 -3.40 5.97
CA HIS A 50 7.13 -3.45 7.40
C HIS A 50 8.46 -3.61 8.15
N ALA A 51 8.92 -2.57 8.86
CA ALA A 51 10.23 -2.54 9.50
C ALA A 51 10.51 -3.77 10.39
N HIS A 52 9.57 -4.16 11.24
CA HIS A 52 9.72 -5.33 12.11
C HIS A 52 9.88 -6.67 11.36
N VAL A 53 9.17 -6.85 10.23
CA VAL A 53 9.35 -8.05 9.39
C VAL A 53 10.68 -7.98 8.67
N PHE A 54 11.04 -6.80 8.16
CA PHE A 54 12.28 -6.56 7.46
C PHE A 54 13.52 -6.86 8.33
N VAL A 55 13.52 -6.44 9.59
CA VAL A 55 14.60 -6.74 10.55
C VAL A 55 14.71 -8.24 10.82
N LYS A 56 13.59 -8.96 10.93
CA LYS A 56 13.57 -10.37 11.37
C LYS A 56 13.71 -11.38 10.24
N ASP A 57 13.24 -11.08 9.03
CA ASP A 57 13.18 -12.03 7.92
C ASP A 57 14.13 -11.62 6.80
N ALA A 58 15.28 -12.35 6.71
CA ALA A 58 16.29 -12.14 5.68
C ALA A 58 15.77 -12.44 4.25
N ARG A 59 14.80 -13.34 4.09
CA ARG A 59 14.18 -13.63 2.80
C ARG A 59 13.32 -12.44 2.36
N TYR A 60 12.50 -11.92 3.27
CA TYR A 60 11.70 -10.72 3.02
C TYR A 60 12.59 -9.54 2.58
N ARG A 61 13.75 -9.33 3.25
CA ARG A 61 14.72 -8.29 2.86
C ARG A 61 15.20 -8.48 1.43
N ARG A 62 15.70 -9.67 1.08
CA ARG A 62 16.24 -9.94 -0.26
C ARG A 62 15.20 -9.74 -1.35
N GLU A 63 13.98 -10.23 -1.14
CA GLU A 63 12.89 -10.10 -2.12
C GLU A 63 12.46 -8.64 -2.33
N ASN A 64 12.44 -7.83 -1.28
CA ASN A 64 11.94 -6.45 -1.33
C ASN A 64 13.03 -5.40 -1.62
N LEU A 65 14.30 -5.75 -1.50
CA LEU A 65 15.44 -4.90 -1.89
C LEU A 65 15.94 -5.22 -3.31
N ALA A 66 15.24 -6.06 -4.07
CA ALA A 66 15.60 -6.33 -5.45
C ALA A 66 15.72 -5.02 -6.24
N SER A 67 16.89 -4.77 -6.83
CA SER A 67 17.24 -3.56 -7.55
C SER A 67 18.35 -3.86 -8.55
N CYS A 68 18.68 -2.91 -9.43
CA CYS A 68 19.81 -2.99 -10.37
C CYS A 68 20.41 -1.59 -10.56
N SER A 69 21.49 -1.49 -11.33
CA SER A 69 22.19 -0.22 -11.57
C SER A 69 21.31 0.86 -12.22
N GLU A 70 20.34 0.46 -13.05
CA GLU A 70 19.38 1.38 -13.70
C GLU A 70 18.30 1.87 -12.74
N ASP A 71 18.14 1.24 -11.57
CA ASP A 71 17.10 1.57 -10.59
C ASP A 71 17.59 2.56 -9.52
N ARG A 72 18.34 3.58 -9.91
CA ARG A 72 18.86 4.65 -9.04
C ARG A 72 18.53 6.03 -9.61
N PRO A 73 18.29 7.04 -8.74
CA PRO A 73 18.20 6.98 -7.26
C PRO A 73 16.93 6.24 -6.78
N LEU A 74 17.07 5.51 -5.65
CA LEU A 74 16.02 4.68 -5.06
C LEU A 74 15.83 5.01 -3.58
N ILE A 75 14.60 5.23 -3.14
CA ILE A 75 14.25 5.41 -1.72
C ILE A 75 13.52 4.17 -1.22
N VAL A 76 14.01 3.58 -0.13
CA VAL A 76 13.35 2.47 0.58
C VAL A 76 12.36 3.04 1.59
N GLN A 77 11.08 2.70 1.48
CA GLN A 77 10.06 3.17 2.41
C GLN A 77 9.69 2.12 3.47
N PHE A 78 9.69 2.51 4.73
CA PHE A 78 9.22 1.67 5.84
C PHE A 78 7.97 2.23 6.50
N CYS A 79 7.12 1.32 7.03
CA CYS A 79 6.22 1.63 8.12
C CYS A 79 6.78 1.06 9.43
N SER A 80 6.77 1.87 10.47
CA SER A 80 7.17 1.50 11.84
C SER A 80 6.37 2.32 12.85
N ASN A 81 6.33 1.83 14.09
CA ASN A 81 5.85 2.53 15.28
C ASN A 81 6.78 2.30 16.48
N ASP A 82 8.01 1.85 16.19
CA ASP A 82 9.02 1.57 17.19
C ASP A 82 10.37 2.13 16.74
N PRO A 83 10.99 3.05 17.51
CA PRO A 83 12.23 3.70 17.14
C PRO A 83 13.41 2.74 16.95
N ASP A 84 13.56 1.74 17.82
CA ASP A 84 14.67 0.78 17.72
C ASP A 84 14.58 -0.06 16.45
N THR A 85 13.39 -0.58 16.19
CA THR A 85 13.12 -1.35 14.96
C THR A 85 13.30 -0.49 13.71
N PHE A 86 12.91 0.79 13.75
CA PHE A 86 13.08 1.69 12.61
C PHE A 86 14.56 1.98 12.31
N VAL A 87 15.34 2.31 13.33
CA VAL A 87 16.79 2.54 13.21
C VAL A 87 17.50 1.31 12.65
N GLU A 88 17.18 0.11 13.17
CA GLU A 88 17.78 -1.12 12.68
C GLU A 88 17.37 -1.43 11.23
N ALA A 89 16.11 -1.19 10.86
CA ALA A 89 15.66 -1.32 9.47
C ALA A 89 16.40 -0.34 8.54
N CYS A 90 16.61 0.90 8.98
CA CYS A 90 17.40 1.90 8.24
C CYS A 90 18.84 1.43 8.03
N ARG A 91 19.49 0.92 9.09
CA ARG A 91 20.87 0.41 9.04
C ARG A 91 21.03 -0.73 8.03
N LEU A 92 20.07 -1.67 8.05
CA LEU A 92 20.05 -2.81 7.12
C LEU A 92 19.73 -2.41 5.67
N ALA A 93 18.98 -1.33 5.46
CA ALA A 93 18.60 -0.86 4.13
C ALA A 93 19.64 0.10 3.50
N ALA A 94 20.41 0.82 4.31
CA ALA A 94 21.35 1.87 3.86
C ALA A 94 22.28 1.46 2.72
N PRO A 95 22.89 0.24 2.69
CA PRO A 95 23.74 -0.17 1.58
C PRO A 95 22.99 -0.37 0.25
N HIS A 96 21.68 -0.44 0.27
CA HIS A 96 20.84 -0.81 -0.87
C HIS A 96 20.02 0.33 -1.46
N CYS A 97 20.10 1.54 -0.90
CA CYS A 97 19.28 2.68 -1.31
C CYS A 97 20.04 4.02 -1.20
N ASP A 98 19.43 5.08 -1.69
CA ASP A 98 19.95 6.44 -1.64
C ASP A 98 19.34 7.26 -0.48
N ALA A 99 18.21 6.79 0.05
CA ALA A 99 17.56 7.30 1.27
C ALA A 99 16.59 6.26 1.84
N VAL A 100 16.22 6.46 3.11
CA VAL A 100 15.15 5.71 3.76
C VAL A 100 14.01 6.66 4.13
N ASP A 101 12.78 6.28 3.79
CA ASP A 101 11.57 7.06 4.02
C ASP A 101 10.69 6.44 5.10
N LEU A 102 10.20 7.26 6.03
CA LEU A 102 9.19 6.86 7.01
C LEU A 102 7.79 7.14 6.46
N ASN A 103 6.96 6.10 6.34
CA ASN A 103 5.57 6.25 5.94
C ASN A 103 4.71 6.78 7.08
N LEU A 104 4.23 8.00 6.94
CA LEU A 104 3.31 8.69 7.85
C LEU A 104 1.96 9.01 7.17
N GLY A 105 1.68 8.36 6.03
CA GLY A 105 0.52 8.71 5.20
C GLY A 105 -0.43 7.56 4.86
N CYS A 106 -0.13 6.29 5.17
CA CYS A 106 -1.00 5.16 4.84
C CYS A 106 -2.28 5.14 5.68
N PRO A 107 -3.50 5.32 5.08
CA PRO A 107 -4.76 5.42 5.83
C PRO A 107 -5.54 4.09 5.85
N GLN A 108 -4.93 2.99 5.43
CA GLN A 108 -5.60 1.69 5.26
C GLN A 108 -5.94 1.03 6.60
N ALA A 109 -6.97 0.17 6.61
CA ALA A 109 -7.39 -0.56 7.81
C ALA A 109 -6.25 -1.42 8.42
N ILE A 110 -5.32 -1.92 7.61
CA ILE A 110 -4.16 -2.66 8.09
C ILE A 110 -3.20 -1.74 8.86
N ALA A 111 -2.98 -0.51 8.38
CA ALA A 111 -2.16 0.49 9.06
C ALA A 111 -2.80 0.88 10.40
N ARG A 112 -4.13 1.06 10.46
CA ARG A 112 -4.85 1.31 11.71
C ARG A 112 -4.66 0.17 12.73
N ARG A 113 -4.78 -1.08 12.28
CA ARG A 113 -4.60 -2.25 13.18
C ARG A 113 -3.14 -2.46 13.62
N GLY A 114 -2.20 -2.13 12.73
CA GLY A 114 -0.77 -2.22 13.00
C GLY A 114 -0.20 -0.98 13.67
N HIS A 115 -1.02 0.06 13.88
CA HIS A 115 -0.65 1.31 14.52
C HIS A 115 0.56 1.99 13.84
N TYR A 116 0.47 2.27 12.52
CA TYR A 116 1.50 2.96 11.75
C TYR A 116 0.89 3.84 10.65
N GLY A 117 1.72 4.51 9.88
CA GLY A 117 1.30 5.37 8.77
C GLY A 117 0.54 6.61 9.26
N ALA A 118 -0.61 6.93 8.65
CA ALA A 118 -1.39 8.11 9.02
C ALA A 118 -1.99 8.05 10.43
N PHE A 119 -1.91 6.91 11.11
CA PHE A 119 -2.41 6.76 12.48
C PHE A 119 -1.37 7.17 13.53
N LEU A 120 -0.16 7.54 13.12
CA LEU A 120 0.85 8.19 13.97
C LEU A 120 0.81 9.73 13.90
N GLN A 121 -0.08 10.32 13.10
CA GLN A 121 -0.19 11.79 12.96
C GLN A 121 -0.53 12.50 14.28
N ASP A 122 -1.05 11.79 15.26
CA ASP A 122 -1.40 12.33 16.58
C ASP A 122 -0.29 12.07 17.63
N GLU A 123 0.79 11.35 17.29
CA GLU A 123 1.88 10.93 18.19
C GLU A 123 3.22 11.57 17.78
N TRP A 124 3.29 12.88 17.87
CA TRP A 124 4.44 13.66 17.36
C TRP A 124 5.75 13.31 18.04
N GLU A 125 5.76 13.04 19.34
CA GLU A 125 6.97 12.67 20.08
C GLU A 125 7.55 11.33 19.61
N LEU A 126 6.70 10.36 19.36
CA LEU A 126 7.12 9.07 18.82
C LEU A 126 7.71 9.22 17.42
N VAL A 127 7.02 9.97 16.56
CA VAL A 127 7.47 10.24 15.18
C VAL A 127 8.78 11.02 15.19
N ARG A 128 8.89 12.07 16.02
CA ARG A 128 10.10 12.87 16.21
C ARG A 128 11.27 11.97 16.62
N THR A 129 11.07 11.13 17.63
CA THR A 129 12.10 10.21 18.15
C THR A 129 12.58 9.23 17.08
N MET A 130 11.68 8.66 16.27
CA MET A 130 12.06 7.75 15.17
C MET A 130 12.96 8.43 14.15
N ILE A 131 12.58 9.63 13.68
CA ILE A 131 13.36 10.36 12.67
C ILE A 131 14.66 10.88 13.25
N GLU A 132 14.65 11.48 14.44
CA GLU A 132 15.81 12.04 15.09
C GLU A 132 16.89 10.99 15.34
N ARG A 133 16.49 9.84 15.89
CA ARG A 133 17.41 8.73 16.13
C ARG A 133 17.96 8.17 14.83
N ALA A 134 17.11 7.86 13.84
CA ALA A 134 17.56 7.34 12.57
C ALA A 134 18.51 8.32 11.87
N SER A 135 18.23 9.62 11.88
CA SER A 135 19.08 10.64 11.25
C SER A 135 20.44 10.83 11.94
N LYS A 136 20.56 10.48 13.23
CA LYS A 136 21.82 10.57 14.00
C LYS A 136 22.62 9.27 13.99
N GLU A 137 21.92 8.11 13.98
CA GLU A 137 22.54 6.80 14.19
C GLU A 137 22.85 6.05 12.90
N VAL A 138 22.31 6.50 11.74
CA VAL A 138 22.49 5.81 10.45
C VAL A 138 23.07 6.75 9.40
N ASP A 139 24.02 6.25 8.62
CA ASP A 139 24.69 7.02 7.55
C ASP A 139 23.91 6.91 6.23
N VAL A 140 22.62 7.28 6.28
CA VAL A 140 21.74 7.42 5.10
C VAL A 140 20.76 8.55 5.36
N ALA A 141 20.38 9.29 4.31
CA ALA A 141 19.40 10.35 4.45
C ALA A 141 18.03 9.78 4.86
N ILE A 142 17.39 10.41 5.85
CA ILE A 142 16.03 10.05 6.28
C ILE A 142 15.03 11.03 5.69
N THR A 143 13.97 10.52 5.09
CA THR A 143 12.86 11.30 4.51
C THR A 143 11.53 10.89 5.15
N ALA A 144 10.50 11.68 4.96
CA ALA A 144 9.18 11.37 5.48
C ALA A 144 8.08 11.65 4.45
N LYS A 145 7.13 10.71 4.32
CA LYS A 145 5.97 10.89 3.45
C LYS A 145 4.70 11.01 4.28
N ILE A 146 4.09 12.21 4.27
CA ILE A 146 2.97 12.58 5.13
C ILE A 146 1.66 12.78 4.36
N ARG A 147 0.55 12.84 5.11
CA ARG A 147 -0.73 13.43 4.71
C ARG A 147 -0.95 14.73 5.48
N VAL A 148 -1.80 15.58 4.94
CA VAL A 148 -2.19 16.83 5.59
C VAL A 148 -3.23 16.59 6.70
N PHE A 149 -3.33 17.53 7.63
CA PHE A 149 -4.45 17.66 8.55
C PHE A 149 -5.58 18.47 7.89
N GLU A 150 -6.76 18.54 8.50
CA GLU A 150 -7.81 19.46 8.09
C GLU A 150 -7.38 20.92 8.30
N ASP A 151 -6.66 21.18 9.41
CA ASP A 151 -6.05 22.48 9.69
C ASP A 151 -4.69 22.61 9.01
N GLU A 152 -4.56 23.65 8.18
CA GLU A 152 -3.33 23.97 7.46
C GLU A 152 -2.18 24.33 8.42
N LYS A 153 -2.46 25.10 9.49
CA LYS A 153 -1.44 25.48 10.49
C LYS A 153 -0.86 24.25 11.16
N LYS A 154 -1.73 23.31 11.58
CA LYS A 154 -1.29 22.03 12.16
C LYS A 154 -0.45 21.21 11.18
N THR A 155 -0.76 21.25 9.89
CA THR A 155 0.04 20.60 8.84
C THR A 155 1.44 21.21 8.74
N VAL A 156 1.54 22.52 8.78
CA VAL A 156 2.80 23.28 8.75
C VAL A 156 3.65 23.00 9.99
N GLU A 157 3.05 23.02 11.18
CA GLU A 157 3.72 22.70 12.44
C GLU A 157 4.28 21.27 12.44
N TYR A 158 3.49 20.32 11.92
CA TYR A 158 3.92 18.94 11.78
C TYR A 158 5.11 18.80 10.83
N ALA A 159 5.08 19.49 9.68
CA ALA A 159 6.20 19.50 8.73
C ALA A 159 7.47 20.10 9.34
N LYS A 160 7.37 21.22 10.09
CA LYS A 160 8.49 21.80 10.84
C LYS A 160 9.07 20.82 11.87
N MET A 161 8.22 20.14 12.61
CA MET A 161 8.67 19.14 13.59
C MET A 161 9.49 18.04 12.91
N LEU A 162 9.05 17.53 11.74
CA LEU A 162 9.76 16.51 10.98
C LEU A 162 11.12 17.01 10.44
N GLU A 163 11.18 18.24 9.94
CA GLU A 163 12.43 18.88 9.52
C GLU A 163 13.40 19.02 10.70
N HIS A 164 12.94 19.56 11.83
CA HIS A 164 13.76 19.70 13.04
C HIS A 164 14.23 18.36 13.61
N ALA A 165 13.46 17.31 13.44
CA ALA A 165 13.86 15.95 13.78
C ALA A 165 14.95 15.39 12.86
N GLY A 166 15.22 16.03 11.71
CA GLY A 166 16.30 15.65 10.79
C GLY A 166 15.84 15.01 9.49
N ALA A 167 14.56 15.13 9.14
CA ALA A 167 14.09 14.74 7.80
C ALA A 167 14.77 15.60 6.73
N SER A 168 15.43 14.96 5.76
CA SER A 168 16.18 15.63 4.69
C SER A 168 15.33 16.01 3.49
N LEU A 169 14.11 15.47 3.38
CA LEU A 169 13.13 15.75 2.34
C LEU A 169 11.74 15.35 2.85
N LEU A 170 10.72 16.11 2.51
CA LEU A 170 9.32 15.81 2.82
C LEU A 170 8.51 15.56 1.55
N THR A 171 7.76 14.45 1.51
CA THR A 171 6.73 14.23 0.49
C THR A 171 5.35 14.48 1.10
N VAL A 172 4.63 15.47 0.61
CA VAL A 172 3.34 15.89 1.17
C VAL A 172 2.20 15.44 0.25
N HIS A 173 1.41 14.46 0.72
CA HIS A 173 0.16 14.10 0.06
C HIS A 173 -0.95 15.02 0.54
N GLY A 174 -1.45 15.89 -0.35
CA GLY A 174 -2.45 16.93 -0.04
C GLY A 174 -3.85 16.41 0.30
N ARG A 175 -3.96 15.20 0.85
CA ARG A 175 -5.21 14.59 1.34
C ARG A 175 -5.11 14.26 2.82
N THR A 176 -6.21 14.42 3.54
CA THR A 176 -6.29 14.04 4.95
C THR A 176 -6.38 12.51 5.12
N ARG A 177 -6.22 12.04 6.35
CA ARG A 177 -6.32 10.61 6.69
C ARG A 177 -7.66 9.98 6.27
N ASP A 178 -8.74 10.75 6.29
CA ASP A 178 -10.08 10.26 6.02
C ASP A 178 -10.46 10.33 4.54
N GLN A 179 -9.74 11.08 3.73
CA GLN A 179 -9.86 11.10 2.27
C GLN A 179 -9.27 9.83 1.65
N LYS A 180 -10.05 8.75 1.62
CA LYS A 180 -9.66 7.42 1.10
C LYS A 180 -10.83 6.67 0.50
N GLY A 181 -10.55 5.73 -0.42
CA GLY A 181 -11.58 4.94 -1.09
C GLY A 181 -12.60 5.83 -1.80
N PRO A 182 -13.90 5.66 -1.50
CA PRO A 182 -14.96 6.49 -2.09
C PRO A 182 -14.84 7.99 -1.77
N LEU A 183 -14.26 8.32 -0.62
CA LEU A 183 -14.10 9.68 -0.13
C LEU A 183 -12.76 10.32 -0.51
N THR A 184 -12.04 9.76 -1.49
CA THR A 184 -10.71 10.23 -1.85
C THR A 184 -10.69 11.72 -2.23
N GLY A 185 -11.63 12.20 -3.03
CA GLY A 185 -11.73 13.62 -3.43
C GLY A 185 -10.45 14.19 -4.03
N LEU A 186 -10.34 15.51 -4.07
CA LEU A 186 -9.16 16.22 -4.55
C LEU A 186 -8.13 16.41 -3.43
N ALA A 187 -6.85 16.43 -3.81
CA ALA A 187 -5.77 16.81 -2.92
C ALA A 187 -5.67 18.35 -2.83
N SER A 188 -5.44 18.87 -1.63
CA SER A 188 -5.27 20.29 -1.37
C SER A 188 -3.84 20.73 -1.69
N TRP A 189 -3.64 21.41 -2.81
CA TRP A 189 -2.37 22.05 -3.14
C TRP A 189 -2.04 23.27 -2.26
N PRO A 190 -3.01 24.04 -1.74
CA PRO A 190 -2.74 25.10 -0.76
C PRO A 190 -1.97 24.59 0.46
N HIS A 191 -2.37 23.47 1.08
CA HIS A 191 -1.63 22.87 2.20
C HIS A 191 -0.20 22.49 1.82
N ILE A 192 0.02 21.96 0.61
CA ILE A 192 1.34 21.60 0.11
C ILE A 192 2.20 22.87 -0.05
N LYS A 193 1.62 23.95 -0.61
CA LYS A 193 2.26 25.24 -0.76
C LYS A 193 2.67 25.82 0.59
N ALA A 194 1.76 25.84 1.57
CA ALA A 194 2.04 26.34 2.92
C ALA A 194 3.20 25.60 3.59
N VAL A 195 3.30 24.27 3.41
CA VAL A 195 4.45 23.50 3.88
C VAL A 195 5.70 23.94 3.15
N LYS A 196 5.68 24.03 1.80
CA LYS A 196 6.85 24.42 0.99
C LYS A 196 7.39 25.80 1.36
N GLU A 197 6.53 26.75 1.61
CA GLU A 197 6.91 28.12 1.99
C GLU A 197 7.51 28.21 3.39
N THR A 198 7.38 27.16 4.19
CA THR A 198 7.72 27.19 5.62
C THR A 198 8.97 26.38 5.96
N VAL A 199 9.20 25.23 5.30
CA VAL A 199 10.35 24.37 5.58
C VAL A 199 11.54 24.72 4.68
N SER A 200 12.76 24.42 5.16
CA SER A 200 14.03 24.69 4.45
C SER A 200 14.56 23.46 3.72
N VAL A 201 13.84 22.31 3.79
CA VAL A 201 14.19 21.08 3.07
C VAL A 201 13.39 20.97 1.78
N PRO A 202 13.83 20.17 0.79
CA PRO A 202 13.07 19.91 -0.41
C PRO A 202 11.70 19.31 -0.11
N VAL A 203 10.69 19.71 -0.88
CA VAL A 203 9.31 19.23 -0.75
C VAL A 203 8.84 18.65 -2.08
N LEU A 204 8.32 17.43 -2.04
CA LEU A 204 7.65 16.78 -3.17
C LEU A 204 6.12 16.81 -2.96
N ALA A 205 5.40 17.28 -3.98
CA ALA A 205 3.93 17.27 -3.96
C ALA A 205 3.37 15.94 -4.43
N ASN A 206 2.39 15.39 -3.71
CA ASN A 206 1.68 14.18 -4.11
C ASN A 206 0.16 14.40 -4.08
N GLY A 207 -0.51 13.90 -5.13
CA GLY A 207 -1.95 13.98 -5.31
C GLY A 207 -2.38 14.87 -6.47
N ASN A 208 -3.40 14.43 -7.20
CA ASN A 208 -3.94 15.05 -8.42
C ASN A 208 -2.97 15.10 -9.61
N ILE A 209 -1.94 14.28 -9.65
CA ILE A 209 -1.00 14.18 -10.78
C ILE A 209 -1.43 13.02 -11.64
N GLN A 210 -2.19 13.31 -12.70
CA GLN A 210 -2.79 12.34 -13.63
C GLN A 210 -2.31 12.54 -15.07
N TYR A 211 -1.86 13.75 -15.43
CA TYR A 211 -1.35 14.14 -16.73
C TYR A 211 -0.04 14.94 -16.57
N GLN A 212 0.69 15.12 -17.66
CA GLN A 212 1.91 15.94 -17.67
C GLN A 212 1.60 17.40 -17.31
N GLU A 213 0.48 17.92 -17.79
CA GLU A 213 0.01 19.27 -17.50
C GLU A 213 -0.27 19.48 -16.00
N ASP A 214 -0.63 18.43 -15.28
CA ASP A 214 -0.78 18.49 -13.81
C ASP A 214 0.57 18.70 -13.13
N VAL A 215 1.65 18.13 -13.69
CA VAL A 215 3.01 18.31 -13.18
C VAL A 215 3.39 19.78 -13.23
N GLU A 216 3.26 20.41 -14.40
CA GLU A 216 3.62 21.82 -14.62
C GLU A 216 2.75 22.74 -13.76
N ARG A 217 1.44 22.48 -13.75
CA ARG A 217 0.49 23.26 -12.95
C ARG A 217 0.76 23.15 -11.44
N CYS A 218 1.07 21.94 -10.96
CA CYS A 218 1.38 21.72 -9.54
C CYS A 218 2.67 22.46 -9.14
N LEU A 219 3.73 22.34 -9.93
CA LEU A 219 5.00 23.04 -9.70
C LEU A 219 4.82 24.57 -9.68
N ALA A 220 4.08 25.13 -10.66
CA ALA A 220 3.81 26.56 -10.75
C ALA A 220 2.94 27.06 -9.59
N THR A 221 1.94 26.26 -9.15
CA THR A 221 1.00 26.67 -8.11
C THR A 221 1.60 26.58 -6.70
N THR A 222 2.41 25.54 -6.44
CA THR A 222 2.88 25.22 -5.09
C THR A 222 4.33 25.61 -4.82
N GLY A 223 5.12 25.82 -5.87
CA GLY A 223 6.56 26.11 -5.75
C GLY A 223 7.41 24.95 -5.23
N VAL A 224 6.87 23.72 -5.19
CA VAL A 224 7.61 22.54 -4.72
C VAL A 224 8.78 22.16 -5.65
N ASP A 225 9.69 21.36 -5.14
CA ASP A 225 10.90 20.95 -5.84
C ASP A 225 10.66 19.81 -6.84
N GLY A 226 9.58 19.04 -6.65
CA GLY A 226 9.17 17.98 -7.55
C GLY A 226 7.76 17.46 -7.25
N VAL A 227 7.27 16.58 -8.12
CA VAL A 227 5.93 15.99 -8.03
C VAL A 227 5.99 14.48 -8.00
N MET A 228 5.06 13.87 -7.28
CA MET A 228 4.94 12.42 -7.14
C MET A 228 3.59 11.95 -7.68
N SER A 229 3.62 11.01 -8.64
CA SER A 229 2.44 10.33 -9.13
C SER A 229 2.34 8.91 -8.57
N ALA A 230 1.14 8.48 -8.24
CA ALA A 230 0.81 7.12 -7.82
C ALA A 230 -0.18 6.48 -8.81
N GLU A 231 -1.48 6.73 -8.63
CA GLU A 231 -2.52 6.16 -9.47
C GLU A 231 -2.41 6.56 -10.93
N GLY A 232 -2.04 7.83 -11.21
CA GLY A 232 -1.82 8.29 -12.59
C GLY A 232 -0.73 7.47 -13.29
N ASN A 233 0.39 7.20 -12.61
CA ASN A 233 1.47 6.37 -13.13
C ASN A 233 1.04 4.89 -13.32
N LEU A 234 0.17 4.34 -12.44
CA LEU A 234 -0.31 2.95 -12.58
C LEU A 234 -1.22 2.74 -13.79
N HIS A 235 -1.88 3.76 -14.26
CA HIS A 235 -2.75 3.71 -15.44
C HIS A 235 -2.07 4.26 -16.70
N ASN A 236 -1.04 5.07 -16.53
CA ASN A 236 -0.17 5.55 -17.60
C ASN A 236 1.28 5.66 -17.12
N PRO A 237 2.12 4.63 -17.30
CA PRO A 237 3.54 4.69 -16.93
C PRO A 237 4.31 5.76 -17.72
N ALA A 238 3.78 6.21 -18.87
CA ALA A 238 4.37 7.27 -19.69
C ALA A 238 3.90 8.69 -19.31
N ILE A 239 3.25 8.85 -18.15
CA ILE A 239 2.73 10.14 -17.66
C ILE A 239 3.78 11.25 -17.68
N PHE A 240 5.04 10.94 -17.30
CA PHE A 240 6.13 11.92 -17.22
C PHE A 240 6.75 12.26 -18.59
N LYS A 241 6.39 11.55 -19.64
CA LYS A 241 6.68 11.92 -21.05
C LYS A 241 5.55 12.68 -21.72
N GLY A 242 4.41 12.84 -21.07
CA GLY A 242 3.24 13.49 -21.63
C GLY A 242 2.62 12.73 -22.80
N THR A 243 2.79 11.41 -22.87
CA THR A 243 2.28 10.58 -23.96
C THR A 243 1.27 9.57 -23.46
N HIS A 244 0.40 9.13 -24.38
CA HIS A 244 -0.67 8.17 -24.12
C HIS A 244 -0.54 6.95 -25.04
N PRO A 245 0.48 6.09 -24.80
CA PRO A 245 0.71 4.94 -25.66
C PRO A 245 -0.44 3.92 -25.56
N PRO A 246 -0.59 3.03 -26.56
CA PRO A 246 -1.53 1.92 -26.48
C PRO A 246 -1.28 1.06 -25.23
N VAL A 247 -2.35 0.70 -24.54
CA VAL A 247 -2.28 -0.04 -23.26
C VAL A 247 -1.57 -1.39 -23.39
N TRP A 248 -1.67 -2.06 -24.57
CA TRP A 248 -0.99 -3.32 -24.84
C TRP A 248 0.52 -3.17 -25.00
N GLU A 249 1.02 -2.04 -25.52
CA GLU A 249 2.45 -1.79 -25.60
C GLU A 249 3.06 -1.69 -24.20
N MET A 250 2.46 -0.87 -23.35
CA MET A 250 2.90 -0.74 -21.96
C MET A 250 2.79 -2.05 -21.17
N ALA A 251 1.72 -2.81 -21.40
CA ALA A 251 1.52 -4.09 -20.71
C ALA A 251 2.54 -5.15 -21.19
N LEU A 252 2.84 -5.22 -22.47
CA LEU A 252 3.85 -6.15 -23.02
C LEU A 252 5.25 -5.79 -22.55
N GLU A 253 5.62 -4.50 -22.60
CA GLU A 253 6.92 -4.04 -22.10
C GLU A 253 7.08 -4.30 -20.60
N TYR A 254 6.06 -4.02 -19.81
CA TYR A 254 6.03 -4.37 -18.39
C TYR A 254 6.23 -5.88 -18.15
N LEU A 255 5.50 -6.72 -18.89
CA LEU A 255 5.60 -8.17 -18.73
C LEU A 255 6.98 -8.72 -19.12
N GLN A 256 7.64 -8.14 -20.12
CA GLN A 256 9.03 -8.46 -20.45
C GLN A 256 9.97 -8.16 -19.26
N LEU A 257 9.78 -6.99 -18.62
CA LEU A 257 10.53 -6.65 -17.40
C LEU A 257 10.20 -7.58 -16.24
N ALA A 258 8.93 -7.95 -16.05
CA ALA A 258 8.51 -8.85 -14.97
C ALA A 258 9.00 -10.30 -15.18
N ILE A 259 9.22 -10.73 -16.42
CA ILE A 259 9.87 -12.00 -16.76
C ILE A 259 11.37 -11.93 -16.44
N ARG A 260 12.03 -10.81 -16.79
CA ARG A 260 13.47 -10.61 -16.52
C ARG A 260 13.76 -10.39 -15.04
N TYR A 261 12.89 -9.68 -14.34
CA TYR A 261 12.98 -9.35 -12.91
C TYR A 261 11.72 -9.86 -12.19
N PRO A 262 11.70 -11.15 -11.83
CA PRO A 262 10.48 -11.80 -11.33
C PRO A 262 9.89 -11.13 -10.09
N CYS A 263 8.60 -10.94 -10.10
CA CYS A 263 7.79 -10.49 -8.98
C CYS A 263 6.64 -11.48 -8.74
N PRO A 264 5.93 -11.40 -7.59
CA PRO A 264 4.74 -12.20 -7.38
C PRO A 264 3.73 -12.04 -8.52
N THR A 265 3.19 -13.15 -9.02
CA THR A 265 2.23 -13.16 -10.14
C THR A 265 1.01 -12.28 -9.88
N SER A 266 0.61 -12.11 -8.62
CA SER A 266 -0.47 -11.21 -8.23
C SER A 266 -0.15 -9.74 -8.54
N TYR A 267 1.12 -9.31 -8.40
CA TYR A 267 1.57 -7.95 -8.71
C TYR A 267 1.52 -7.70 -10.22
N ALA A 268 2.16 -8.62 -10.99
CA ALA A 268 2.13 -8.53 -12.45
C ALA A 268 0.70 -8.49 -12.99
N ARG A 269 -0.16 -9.39 -12.51
CA ARG A 269 -1.58 -9.42 -12.90
C ARG A 269 -2.32 -8.14 -12.48
N GLY A 270 -2.00 -7.58 -11.31
CA GLY A 270 -2.56 -6.32 -10.83
C GLY A 270 -2.21 -5.14 -11.73
N HIS A 271 -0.97 -5.06 -12.24
CA HIS A 271 -0.55 -4.04 -13.20
C HIS A 271 -1.26 -4.19 -14.54
N VAL A 272 -1.29 -5.41 -15.09
CA VAL A 272 -1.99 -5.67 -16.36
C VAL A 272 -3.47 -5.31 -16.26
N PHE A 273 -4.14 -5.63 -15.16
CA PHE A 273 -5.54 -5.21 -14.94
C PHE A 273 -5.72 -3.69 -14.91
N LYS A 274 -4.76 -2.94 -14.36
CA LYS A 274 -4.85 -1.47 -14.30
C LYS A 274 -4.58 -0.85 -15.67
N LEU A 275 -3.55 -1.30 -16.37
CA LEU A 275 -3.24 -0.82 -17.71
C LEU A 275 -4.38 -1.08 -18.69
N LEU A 276 -4.91 -2.30 -18.71
CA LEU A 276 -5.98 -2.71 -19.64
C LEU A 276 -7.39 -2.38 -19.13
N HIS A 277 -7.51 -1.62 -18.01
CA HIS A 277 -8.79 -1.43 -17.30
C HIS A 277 -9.95 -1.09 -18.23
N HIS A 278 -9.82 -0.04 -19.01
CA HIS A 278 -10.90 0.47 -19.85
C HIS A 278 -11.27 -0.49 -20.97
N CYS A 279 -10.30 -1.16 -21.61
CA CYS A 279 -10.56 -2.20 -22.59
C CYS A 279 -11.26 -3.43 -21.97
N LEU A 280 -10.84 -3.85 -20.77
CA LEU A 280 -11.40 -5.02 -20.09
C LEU A 280 -12.82 -4.77 -19.49
N CYS A 281 -13.27 -3.52 -19.44
CA CYS A 281 -14.64 -3.16 -19.09
C CYS A 281 -15.61 -3.25 -20.28
N MET A 282 -15.11 -3.35 -21.51
CA MET A 282 -15.93 -3.57 -22.70
C MET A 282 -16.52 -4.98 -22.71
N SER A 283 -17.79 -5.11 -23.06
CA SER A 283 -18.51 -6.40 -23.05
C SER A 283 -17.86 -7.47 -23.94
N GLU A 284 -17.33 -7.05 -25.09
CA GLU A 284 -16.60 -7.91 -26.03
C GLU A 284 -15.30 -8.51 -25.46
N ASN A 285 -14.76 -7.94 -24.38
CA ASN A 285 -13.51 -8.37 -23.74
C ASN A 285 -13.70 -9.09 -22.40
N PHE A 286 -14.92 -9.43 -22.00
CA PHE A 286 -15.18 -10.12 -20.73
C PHE A 286 -14.56 -11.53 -20.65
N ASP A 287 -14.39 -12.21 -21.76
CA ASP A 287 -13.66 -13.47 -21.85
C ASP A 287 -12.17 -13.30 -21.54
N LEU A 288 -11.55 -12.24 -22.07
CA LEU A 288 -10.13 -11.90 -21.82
C LEU A 288 -9.94 -11.45 -20.38
N ARG A 289 -10.86 -10.65 -19.83
CA ARG A 289 -10.87 -10.29 -18.42
C ARG A 289 -10.94 -11.53 -17.52
N TYR A 290 -11.79 -12.48 -17.86
CA TYR A 290 -11.88 -13.74 -17.12
C TYR A 290 -10.59 -14.56 -17.24
N ARG A 291 -10.05 -14.70 -18.46
CA ARG A 291 -8.78 -15.42 -18.71
C ARG A 291 -7.63 -14.78 -17.92
N LEU A 292 -7.46 -13.45 -17.96
CA LEU A 292 -6.45 -12.73 -17.19
C LEU A 292 -6.56 -13.03 -15.69
N SER A 293 -7.77 -13.11 -15.14
CA SER A 293 -7.97 -13.44 -13.72
C SER A 293 -7.49 -14.84 -13.32
N LYS A 294 -7.27 -15.74 -14.30
CA LYS A 294 -6.87 -17.13 -14.10
C LYS A 294 -5.42 -17.41 -14.45
N THR A 295 -4.71 -16.44 -15.02
CA THR A 295 -3.30 -16.59 -15.33
C THR A 295 -2.45 -16.89 -14.10
N SER A 296 -1.48 -17.77 -14.25
CA SER A 296 -0.57 -18.21 -13.20
C SER A 296 0.88 -17.75 -13.42
N SER A 297 1.19 -17.24 -14.61
CA SER A 297 2.51 -16.74 -14.98
C SER A 297 2.44 -15.47 -15.84
N ALA A 298 3.56 -14.77 -15.98
CA ALA A 298 3.67 -13.59 -16.82
C ALA A 298 3.52 -13.94 -18.33
N GLU A 299 4.00 -15.09 -18.75
CA GLU A 299 3.89 -15.59 -20.12
C GLU A 299 2.42 -15.83 -20.53
N GLU A 300 1.62 -16.39 -19.63
CA GLU A 300 0.17 -16.52 -19.86
C GLU A 300 -0.51 -15.15 -20.00
N MET A 301 -0.05 -14.15 -19.25
CA MET A 301 -0.57 -12.78 -19.36
C MET A 301 -0.20 -12.16 -20.71
N VAL A 302 1.03 -12.40 -21.24
CA VAL A 302 1.44 -11.94 -22.58
C VAL A 302 0.46 -12.42 -23.64
N VAL A 303 0.04 -13.70 -23.60
CA VAL A 303 -0.93 -14.25 -24.55
C VAL A 303 -2.29 -13.52 -24.45
N VAL A 304 -2.74 -13.20 -23.23
CA VAL A 304 -4.00 -12.46 -23.06
C VAL A 304 -3.89 -11.03 -23.60
N VAL A 305 -2.77 -10.36 -23.34
CA VAL A 305 -2.52 -8.99 -23.85
C VAL A 305 -2.44 -8.97 -25.37
N GLN A 306 -1.79 -9.97 -25.97
CA GLN A 306 -1.71 -10.09 -27.42
C GLN A 306 -3.10 -10.30 -28.05
N ASN A 307 -3.92 -11.18 -27.49
CA ASN A 307 -5.29 -11.39 -27.95
C ASN A 307 -6.15 -10.11 -27.83
N LEU A 308 -5.91 -9.29 -26.79
CA LEU A 308 -6.57 -7.99 -26.66
C LEU A 308 -6.10 -7.02 -27.74
N LYS A 309 -4.77 -6.95 -28.00
CA LYS A 309 -4.18 -6.14 -29.06
C LYS A 309 -4.83 -6.49 -30.40
N ASP A 310 -4.85 -7.77 -30.77
CA ASP A 310 -5.40 -8.24 -32.06
C ASP A 310 -6.88 -7.87 -32.21
N ARG A 311 -7.66 -7.94 -31.11
CA ARG A 311 -9.08 -7.57 -31.09
C ARG A 311 -9.31 -6.05 -31.21
N MET A 312 -8.46 -5.24 -30.59
CA MET A 312 -8.57 -3.78 -30.56
C MET A 312 -7.89 -3.10 -31.76
N MET A 313 -6.99 -3.79 -32.46
CA MET A 313 -6.21 -3.24 -33.57
C MET A 313 -7.09 -2.62 -34.65
N PRO A 314 -8.19 -3.25 -35.13
CA PRO A 314 -9.05 -2.65 -36.18
C PRO A 314 -9.68 -1.31 -35.75
N TYR A 315 -9.97 -1.13 -34.44
CA TYR A 315 -10.43 0.16 -33.94
C TYR A 315 -9.29 1.19 -33.85
N TYR A 316 -8.10 0.73 -33.45
CA TYR A 316 -6.92 1.60 -33.34
C TYR A 316 -6.43 2.10 -34.71
N THR A 317 -6.47 1.26 -35.74
CA THR A 317 -6.08 1.62 -37.13
C THR A 317 -7.16 2.40 -37.88
N GLY A 318 -8.39 2.46 -37.34
CA GLY A 318 -9.53 3.10 -37.98
C GLY A 318 -10.22 2.23 -39.05
N GLU A 319 -9.82 0.96 -39.20
CA GLU A 319 -10.52 0.00 -40.07
C GLU A 319 -11.97 -0.26 -39.61
N LYS A 320 -12.18 -0.21 -38.31
CA LYS A 320 -13.50 -0.33 -37.68
C LYS A 320 -13.83 0.94 -36.89
N PRO A 321 -15.02 1.58 -37.13
CA PRO A 321 -15.40 2.76 -36.38
C PRO A 321 -15.65 2.41 -34.90
N TRP A 322 -15.16 3.28 -33.99
CA TRP A 322 -15.42 3.20 -32.58
C TRP A 322 -16.64 4.04 -32.22
N ASN A 323 -17.72 3.39 -31.81
CA ASN A 323 -18.95 4.04 -31.37
C ASN A 323 -19.31 3.55 -29.96
N PRO A 324 -18.89 4.23 -28.89
CA PRO A 324 -19.23 3.84 -27.53
C PRO A 324 -20.73 4.03 -27.27
N GLU A 325 -21.31 3.17 -26.44
CA GLU A 325 -22.69 3.34 -25.99
C GLU A 325 -22.84 4.71 -25.29
N PRO A 326 -23.83 5.55 -25.63
CA PRO A 326 -23.94 6.93 -25.14
C PRO A 326 -23.92 7.06 -23.61
N ASP A 327 -24.50 6.08 -22.89
CA ASP A 327 -24.57 6.04 -21.43
C ASP A 327 -23.51 5.13 -20.79
N GLY A 328 -22.63 4.54 -21.59
CA GLY A 328 -21.57 3.63 -21.14
C GLY A 328 -20.42 4.36 -20.44
N GLU A 329 -19.63 3.62 -19.62
CA GLU A 329 -18.41 4.16 -19.00
C GLU A 329 -17.44 4.70 -20.06
N GLN A 330 -17.37 4.06 -21.23
CA GLN A 330 -16.49 4.40 -22.35
C GLN A 330 -16.81 5.75 -22.98
N ALA A 331 -18.08 6.17 -22.98
CA ALA A 331 -18.48 7.49 -23.48
C ALA A 331 -17.98 8.65 -22.63
N ARG A 332 -17.62 8.38 -21.37
CA ARG A 332 -17.11 9.37 -20.42
C ARG A 332 -15.58 9.46 -20.38
N LEU A 333 -14.88 8.62 -21.15
CA LEU A 333 -13.44 8.62 -21.20
C LEU A 333 -12.93 9.82 -22.00
N PRO A 334 -11.88 10.51 -21.54
CA PRO A 334 -11.28 11.62 -22.29
C PRO A 334 -10.59 11.15 -23.57
N MET A 335 -10.19 9.89 -23.64
CA MET A 335 -9.52 9.27 -24.80
C MET A 335 -10.11 7.90 -25.09
N ALA A 336 -9.77 7.34 -26.25
CA ALA A 336 -10.15 5.96 -26.60
C ALA A 336 -9.69 4.95 -25.53
N PRO A 337 -10.47 3.89 -25.24
CA PRO A 337 -10.19 2.96 -24.14
C PRO A 337 -8.90 2.16 -24.27
N TRP A 338 -8.32 2.10 -25.47
CA TRP A 338 -7.03 1.44 -25.74
C TRP A 338 -5.80 2.34 -25.53
N LEU A 339 -5.99 3.62 -25.16
CA LEU A 339 -4.89 4.50 -24.81
C LEU A 339 -4.71 4.55 -23.28
N CYS A 340 -3.45 4.61 -22.84
CA CYS A 340 -3.13 4.82 -21.45
C CYS A 340 -3.69 6.17 -20.97
N GLN A 341 -4.57 6.15 -20.00
CA GLN A 341 -5.26 7.33 -19.47
C GLN A 341 -5.64 7.11 -18.02
N PRO A 342 -5.88 8.18 -17.25
CA PRO A 342 -6.26 8.09 -15.85
C PRO A 342 -7.54 7.29 -15.61
N TYR A 343 -7.62 6.70 -14.43
CA TYR A 343 -8.87 6.12 -13.94
C TYR A 343 -9.88 7.23 -13.62
N VAL A 344 -11.03 7.19 -14.25
CA VAL A 344 -12.12 8.15 -14.01
C VAL A 344 -12.85 7.78 -12.72
N ARG A 345 -12.71 8.60 -11.69
CA ARG A 345 -13.40 8.40 -10.42
C ARG A 345 -14.77 9.04 -10.45
N ILE A 346 -15.74 8.30 -9.93
CA ILE A 346 -17.06 8.86 -9.62
C ILE A 346 -16.90 9.84 -8.46
N PRO A 347 -17.50 11.05 -8.52
CA PRO A 347 -17.48 12.01 -7.42
C PRO A 347 -17.93 11.38 -6.09
N PRO A 348 -17.34 11.78 -4.94
CA PRO A 348 -17.67 11.20 -3.64
C PRO A 348 -19.18 11.24 -3.33
N GLU A 349 -19.86 12.33 -3.69
CA GLU A 349 -21.30 12.53 -3.45
C GLU A 349 -22.15 11.51 -4.24
N GLU A 350 -21.81 11.26 -5.50
CA GLU A 350 -22.48 10.27 -6.34
C GLU A 350 -22.20 8.85 -5.84
N HIS A 351 -20.96 8.59 -5.38
CA HIS A 351 -20.61 7.30 -4.80
C HIS A 351 -21.35 7.01 -3.50
N LEU A 352 -21.49 8.00 -2.61
CA LEU A 352 -22.29 7.90 -1.39
C LEU A 352 -23.77 7.64 -1.70
N LYS A 353 -24.34 8.32 -2.70
CA LYS A 353 -25.72 8.04 -3.17
C LYS A 353 -25.86 6.58 -3.60
N LYS A 354 -24.95 6.05 -4.40
CA LYS A 354 -24.96 4.64 -4.84
C LYS A 354 -24.85 3.66 -3.66
N ILE A 355 -24.03 3.96 -2.65
CA ILE A 355 -23.93 3.17 -1.43
C ILE A 355 -25.26 3.17 -0.67
N HIS A 356 -25.85 4.34 -0.42
CA HIS A 356 -27.13 4.47 0.29
C HIS A 356 -28.26 3.76 -0.45
N GLU A 357 -28.34 3.89 -1.77
CA GLU A 357 -29.30 3.15 -2.58
C GLU A 357 -29.11 1.62 -2.50
N SER A 358 -27.86 1.17 -2.54
CA SER A 358 -27.53 -0.24 -2.40
C SER A 358 -27.90 -0.79 -1.03
N GLN A 359 -27.65 -0.02 0.03
CA GLN A 359 -28.04 -0.36 1.40
C GLN A 359 -29.56 -0.41 1.56
N ARG A 360 -30.27 0.60 1.01
CA ARG A 360 -31.75 0.61 1.00
C ARG A 360 -32.31 -0.63 0.30
N ARG A 361 -31.85 -0.94 -0.92
CA ARG A 361 -32.27 -2.14 -1.66
C ARG A 361 -31.97 -3.45 -0.90
N ALA A 362 -30.88 -3.48 -0.15
CA ALA A 362 -30.53 -4.63 0.69
C ALA A 362 -31.48 -4.75 1.91
N GLN A 363 -31.85 -3.63 2.52
CA GLN A 363 -32.81 -3.59 3.63
C GLN A 363 -34.22 -3.96 3.17
N GLU A 364 -34.69 -3.40 2.06
CA GLU A 364 -35.97 -3.75 1.43
C GLU A 364 -36.05 -5.24 1.12
N LYS A 365 -34.96 -5.80 0.61
CA LYS A 365 -34.90 -7.26 0.34
C LYS A 365 -34.91 -8.11 1.59
N GLN A 366 -34.30 -7.66 2.69
CA GLN A 366 -34.36 -8.34 3.99
C GLN A 366 -35.77 -8.24 4.60
N GLN A 367 -36.43 -7.09 4.51
CA GLN A 367 -37.80 -6.90 4.97
C GLN A 367 -38.77 -7.80 4.21
N MET A 368 -38.69 -7.83 2.87
CA MET A 368 -39.52 -8.74 2.07
C MET A 368 -39.27 -10.22 2.42
N GLN A 369 -38.04 -10.61 2.74
CA GLN A 369 -37.77 -11.98 3.18
C GLN A 369 -38.35 -12.28 4.56
N GLN A 370 -38.34 -11.34 5.48
CA GLN A 370 -38.94 -11.48 6.81
C GLN A 370 -40.46 -11.53 6.74
N GLU A 371 -41.06 -10.68 5.89
CA GLU A 371 -42.51 -10.72 5.63
C GLU A 371 -42.96 -12.02 4.99
N GLU A 372 -42.17 -12.57 4.01
CA GLU A 372 -42.45 -13.88 3.39
C GLU A 372 -42.28 -15.04 4.40
N GLU A 373 -41.34 -14.92 5.34
CA GLU A 373 -41.16 -15.90 6.43
C GLU A 373 -42.31 -15.83 7.46
N LEU A 374 -42.77 -14.63 7.81
CA LEU A 374 -43.93 -14.43 8.71
C LEU A 374 -45.24 -14.91 8.10
N ALA A 375 -45.50 -14.59 6.84
CA ALA A 375 -46.69 -15.05 6.13
C ALA A 375 -46.72 -16.61 6.01
N ASN A 376 -45.56 -17.23 5.81
CA ASN A 376 -45.47 -18.72 5.78
C ASN A 376 -45.64 -19.36 7.17
N THR A 377 -45.44 -18.63 8.27
CA THR A 377 -45.70 -19.12 9.62
C THR A 377 -47.16 -18.98 10.02
N GLU A 378 -47.85 -17.93 9.59
CA GLU A 378 -49.30 -17.75 9.84
C GLU A 378 -50.16 -18.79 9.08
N ASP A 379 -49.78 -19.16 7.84
CA ASP A 379 -50.46 -20.25 7.10
C ASP A 379 -50.23 -21.63 7.72
N SER A 380 -49.19 -21.84 8.53
CA SER A 380 -48.91 -23.10 9.21
C SER A 380 -49.68 -23.28 10.53
N GLU A 381 -50.12 -22.19 11.16
CA GLU A 381 -50.92 -22.25 12.40
C GLU A 381 -52.43 -22.43 12.16
N SER A 382 -52.94 -22.12 10.97
CA SER A 382 -54.37 -22.28 10.62
C SER A 382 -54.79 -23.73 10.23
N ASN A 383 -53.85 -24.67 10.11
CA ASN A 383 -54.12 -26.06 9.73
C ASN A 383 -53.70 -27.10 10.82
N GLY A 384 -53.89 -26.79 12.07
CA GLY A 384 -53.67 -27.66 13.21
C GLY A 384 -54.89 -28.50 13.58
N GLY A 385 -55.13 -29.64 12.91
CA GLY A 385 -56.17 -30.57 13.30
C GLY A 385 -56.25 -31.81 12.37
N GLY A 386 -55.33 -32.78 12.53
CA GLY A 386 -55.42 -34.04 11.78
C GLY A 386 -54.29 -35.00 12.15
N GLU A 387 -54.64 -36.09 12.84
CA GLU A 387 -53.74 -37.18 13.20
C GLU A 387 -53.03 -37.81 12.00
N PRO A 388 -51.81 -38.34 12.12
CA PRO A 388 -51.06 -38.95 11.01
C PRO A 388 -51.58 -40.38 10.70
N SER A 389 -52.40 -40.50 9.67
CA SER A 389 -52.72 -41.78 9.07
C SER A 389 -51.56 -42.26 8.19
N LYS A 390 -51.01 -43.43 8.55
CA LYS A 390 -50.02 -44.18 7.75
C LYS A 390 -50.66 -44.66 6.46
N ARG A 391 -50.13 -44.30 5.30
CA ARG A 391 -50.41 -44.96 4.01
C ARG A 391 -49.16 -45.59 3.40
N PRO A 392 -49.25 -46.64 2.65
CA PRO A 392 -48.13 -47.50 2.26
C PRO A 392 -47.41 -46.96 1.04
N ILE A 393 -46.13 -47.33 0.99
CA ILE A 393 -45.14 -46.99 -0.07
C ILE A 393 -45.58 -47.69 -1.36
N THR A 394 -45.84 -46.92 -2.42
CA THR A 394 -45.76 -47.37 -3.80
C THR A 394 -44.64 -46.59 -4.49
N GLU A 395 -43.73 -47.36 -5.06
CA GLU A 395 -42.65 -46.87 -5.91
C GLU A 395 -43.21 -46.26 -7.19
N GLU A 396 -43.04 -44.94 -7.41
CA GLU A 396 -43.01 -44.37 -8.77
C GLU A 396 -42.40 -42.97 -8.74
N SER A 397 -41.30 -42.82 -9.54
CA SER A 397 -40.70 -41.61 -10.12
C SER A 397 -40.33 -40.46 -9.21
N GLU A 398 -39.03 -40.41 -8.81
CA GLU A 398 -38.33 -39.24 -8.27
C GLU A 398 -38.19 -38.13 -9.34
N GLU A 399 -39.12 -37.20 -9.43
CA GLU A 399 -38.84 -35.87 -9.90
C GLU A 399 -38.23 -35.06 -8.76
N THR A 400 -36.90 -35.01 -8.71
CA THR A 400 -36.17 -34.20 -7.73
C THR A 400 -36.47 -32.74 -7.93
N ASP A 401 -37.16 -32.14 -6.98
CA ASP A 401 -37.43 -30.69 -6.93
C ASP A 401 -36.12 -29.90 -6.77
N LEU A 402 -35.57 -29.47 -7.92
CA LEU A 402 -34.35 -28.72 -7.97
C LEU A 402 -34.61 -27.29 -7.54
N SER A 403 -33.97 -26.83 -6.48
CA SER A 403 -34.10 -25.46 -5.98
C SER A 403 -33.99 -24.42 -7.11
N LYS A 404 -34.77 -23.32 -7.03
CA LYS A 404 -34.79 -22.21 -8.03
C LYS A 404 -33.40 -21.71 -8.39
N LYS A 405 -32.44 -21.73 -7.43
CA LYS A 405 -31.02 -21.40 -7.67
C LYS A 405 -30.32 -22.43 -8.57
N LYS A 406 -30.61 -23.73 -8.44
CA LYS A 406 -29.99 -24.78 -9.26
C LYS A 406 -30.58 -24.75 -10.68
N LYS A 407 -31.89 -24.55 -10.84
CA LYS A 407 -32.56 -24.35 -12.16
C LYS A 407 -32.00 -23.11 -12.89
N LYS A 408 -31.78 -21.98 -12.19
CA LYS A 408 -31.16 -20.75 -12.77
C LYS A 408 -29.69 -20.93 -13.13
N LYS A 409 -28.95 -21.77 -12.40
CA LYS A 409 -27.54 -22.07 -12.67
C LYS A 409 -27.39 -23.04 -13.86
N MET A 410 -28.31 -23.99 -14.03
CA MET A 410 -28.33 -24.87 -15.19
C MET A 410 -28.72 -24.12 -16.48
N ALA A 411 -29.68 -23.20 -16.40
CA ALA A 411 -30.07 -22.37 -17.54
C ALA A 411 -28.91 -21.45 -18.02
N ARG A 412 -28.01 -21.02 -17.12
CA ARG A 412 -26.84 -20.19 -17.47
C ARG A 412 -25.68 -20.99 -18.06
N ASN A 413 -25.59 -22.29 -17.81
CA ASN A 413 -24.51 -23.15 -18.28
C ASN A 413 -25.02 -24.54 -18.71
N PRO A 414 -25.74 -24.66 -19.84
CA PRO A 414 -26.41 -25.89 -20.24
C PRO A 414 -25.48 -27.07 -20.59
N ARG A 415 -24.18 -26.81 -20.78
CA ARG A 415 -23.17 -27.86 -21.10
C ARG A 415 -22.36 -28.34 -19.89
N LYS A 416 -22.65 -27.88 -18.68
CA LYS A 416 -21.94 -28.29 -17.47
C LYS A 416 -22.78 -29.34 -16.73
N SER A 417 -22.28 -30.59 -16.62
CA SER A 417 -22.85 -31.57 -15.70
C SER A 417 -22.75 -31.02 -14.27
N PHE A 418 -23.87 -30.97 -13.57
CA PHE A 418 -23.99 -30.57 -12.18
C PHE A 418 -24.14 -31.78 -11.23
N ASP A 419 -23.94 -32.98 -11.75
CA ASP A 419 -23.88 -34.17 -10.90
C ASP A 419 -22.59 -34.09 -10.06
N PRO A 420 -22.69 -34.20 -8.73
CA PRO A 420 -21.50 -34.20 -7.90
C PRO A 420 -20.64 -35.41 -8.28
N PRO A 421 -19.34 -35.22 -8.53
CA PRO A 421 -18.43 -36.36 -8.55
C PRO A 421 -18.56 -37.06 -7.20
N ASN A 422 -18.43 -38.39 -7.17
CA ASN A 422 -18.41 -39.19 -5.93
C ASN A 422 -17.50 -38.47 -4.92
N ASP A 423 -18.15 -37.86 -3.92
CA ASP A 423 -17.48 -36.92 -3.02
C ASP A 423 -16.74 -37.73 -1.94
N PRO A 424 -15.41 -37.76 -1.93
CA PRO A 424 -14.66 -38.57 -0.97
C PRO A 424 -14.70 -37.96 0.44
N TYR A 425 -15.41 -36.84 0.64
CA TYR A 425 -15.45 -36.14 1.92
C TYR A 425 -16.76 -36.36 2.68
N GLU A 426 -16.63 -36.71 3.97
CA GLU A 426 -17.78 -36.73 4.87
C GLU A 426 -18.47 -35.36 4.93
N LYS A 427 -19.82 -35.39 4.86
CA LYS A 427 -20.63 -34.16 4.87
C LYS A 427 -21.07 -33.80 6.29
N CYS A 428 -20.99 -32.50 6.61
CA CYS A 428 -21.59 -31.89 7.79
C CYS A 428 -23.12 -31.90 7.65
N GLY A 429 -23.88 -31.84 8.74
CA GLY A 429 -25.35 -31.75 8.72
C GLY A 429 -25.93 -30.64 7.83
N CYS A 430 -25.15 -29.58 7.52
CA CYS A 430 -25.49 -28.55 6.55
C CYS A 430 -25.09 -28.88 5.10
N ARG A 431 -24.76 -30.14 4.80
CA ARG A 431 -24.33 -30.69 3.50
C ARG A 431 -23.00 -30.15 2.93
N ASN A 432 -22.28 -29.27 3.65
CA ASN A 432 -20.93 -28.87 3.26
C ASN A 432 -19.90 -29.94 3.69
N PRO A 433 -18.75 -30.07 2.98
CA PRO A 433 -17.68 -30.97 3.40
C PRO A 433 -17.23 -30.67 4.83
N LYS A 434 -17.03 -31.70 5.67
CA LYS A 434 -16.41 -31.55 6.98
C LYS A 434 -14.96 -31.12 6.80
N GLY A 435 -14.45 -30.29 7.71
CA GLY A 435 -13.03 -29.97 7.74
C GLY A 435 -12.22 -31.18 8.21
N GLY A 436 -11.30 -31.68 7.38
CA GLY A 436 -10.54 -32.92 7.69
C GLY A 436 -9.70 -32.85 8.98
N ARG A 437 -9.46 -31.68 9.52
CA ARG A 437 -8.77 -31.46 10.81
C ARG A 437 -9.67 -30.79 11.86
N CYS A 438 -11.00 -30.79 11.62
CA CYS A 438 -11.94 -30.16 12.55
C CYS A 438 -12.17 -31.05 13.77
N VAL A 439 -11.81 -30.60 14.96
CA VAL A 439 -11.99 -31.33 16.22
C VAL A 439 -13.47 -31.57 16.58
N HIS A 440 -14.40 -30.88 15.94
CA HIS A 440 -15.84 -30.97 16.15
C HIS A 440 -16.57 -31.75 15.03
N GLY A 441 -15.84 -32.30 14.03
CA GLY A 441 -16.42 -33.02 12.92
C GLY A 441 -17.39 -32.20 12.06
N LEU A 442 -17.20 -30.88 11.94
CA LEU A 442 -18.09 -29.94 11.27
C LEU A 442 -17.39 -29.23 10.09
N CYS A 443 -18.18 -28.70 9.15
CA CYS A 443 -17.65 -27.73 8.19
C CYS A 443 -17.25 -26.44 8.90
N ARG A 444 -16.45 -25.58 8.23
CA ARG A 444 -15.92 -24.35 8.84
C ARG A 444 -17.00 -23.39 9.34
N ALA A 445 -18.13 -23.27 8.62
CA ALA A 445 -19.23 -22.40 9.00
C ALA A 445 -19.93 -22.89 10.28
N CYS A 446 -20.36 -24.16 10.31
CA CYS A 446 -21.00 -24.76 11.47
C CYS A 446 -20.07 -24.84 12.69
N CYS A 447 -18.80 -25.16 12.46
CA CYS A 447 -17.79 -25.15 13.52
C CYS A 447 -17.57 -23.73 14.12
N ARG A 448 -17.62 -22.69 13.30
CA ARG A 448 -17.55 -21.31 13.81
C ARG A 448 -18.71 -20.99 14.74
N VAL A 449 -19.94 -21.27 14.33
CA VAL A 449 -21.14 -21.05 15.15
C VAL A 449 -21.03 -21.81 16.47
N LYS A 450 -20.69 -23.11 16.43
CA LYS A 450 -20.49 -23.92 17.63
C LYS A 450 -19.42 -23.31 18.57
N CYS A 451 -18.24 -22.96 18.04
CA CYS A 451 -17.17 -22.39 18.85
C CYS A 451 -17.56 -21.05 19.50
N TYR A 452 -18.32 -20.20 18.81
CA TYR A 452 -18.79 -18.94 19.38
C TYR A 452 -19.86 -19.13 20.45
N ASN A 453 -20.82 -20.03 20.23
CA ASN A 453 -21.91 -20.27 21.18
C ASN A 453 -21.41 -20.97 22.45
N GLU A 454 -20.54 -21.96 22.30
CA GLU A 454 -20.07 -22.80 23.42
C GLU A 454 -18.71 -22.34 24.00
N GLY A 455 -18.14 -21.25 23.48
CA GLY A 455 -16.85 -20.72 23.94
C GLY A 455 -15.69 -21.70 23.70
N LEU A 456 -15.67 -22.42 22.57
CA LEU A 456 -14.69 -23.46 22.25
C LEU A 456 -13.65 -22.97 21.25
N ASP A 457 -12.54 -23.71 21.17
CA ASP A 457 -11.52 -23.54 20.14
C ASP A 457 -11.56 -24.67 19.10
N CYS A 458 -11.24 -24.36 17.86
CA CYS A 458 -10.99 -25.36 16.83
C CYS A 458 -9.66 -25.06 16.11
N PRO A 459 -8.55 -25.70 16.52
CA PRO A 459 -7.25 -25.53 15.87
C PRO A 459 -7.27 -25.87 14.38
N GLY A 460 -8.01 -26.91 13.97
CA GLY A 460 -8.15 -27.34 12.58
C GLY A 460 -8.76 -26.28 11.66
N HIS A 461 -9.64 -25.43 12.17
CA HIS A 461 -10.20 -24.28 11.45
C HIS A 461 -9.56 -22.94 11.83
N ARG A 462 -8.54 -22.93 12.72
CA ARG A 462 -7.92 -21.73 13.29
C ARG A 462 -8.95 -20.79 13.97
N ILE A 463 -9.94 -21.35 14.66
CA ILE A 463 -10.97 -20.64 15.42
C ILE A 463 -10.57 -20.75 16.88
N LEU A 464 -10.20 -19.62 17.51
CA LEU A 464 -9.66 -19.55 18.86
C LEU A 464 -10.54 -18.62 19.73
N VAL A 465 -11.77 -19.02 20.00
CA VAL A 465 -12.74 -18.21 20.78
C VAL A 465 -12.42 -18.27 22.27
N LYS A 466 -12.24 -19.48 22.82
CA LYS A 466 -11.86 -19.73 24.22
C LYS A 466 -10.55 -19.03 24.56
N THR A 467 -9.49 -19.33 23.82
CA THR A 467 -8.15 -18.76 24.03
C THR A 467 -8.16 -17.22 23.98
N LYS A 468 -8.95 -16.62 23.09
CA LYS A 468 -9.04 -15.15 23.00
C LYS A 468 -9.79 -14.54 24.17
N ARG A 469 -10.87 -15.18 24.65
CA ARG A 469 -11.62 -14.73 25.84
C ARG A 469 -10.76 -14.81 27.10
N GLU A 470 -10.02 -15.90 27.28
CA GLU A 470 -9.10 -16.06 28.41
C GLU A 470 -7.99 -15.01 28.40
N LYS A 471 -7.35 -14.77 27.25
CA LYS A 471 -6.33 -13.71 27.12
C LYS A 471 -6.89 -12.32 27.39
N ALA A 472 -8.11 -12.04 26.94
CA ALA A 472 -8.77 -10.76 27.20
C ALA A 472 -9.07 -10.60 28.70
N ALA A 473 -9.56 -11.65 29.37
CA ALA A 473 -9.82 -11.62 30.82
C ALA A 473 -8.53 -11.36 31.60
N ILE A 474 -7.42 -12.03 31.27
CA ILE A 474 -6.12 -11.80 31.93
C ILE A 474 -5.66 -10.35 31.71
N TYR A 475 -5.78 -9.84 30.47
CA TYR A 475 -5.41 -8.47 30.17
C TYR A 475 -6.22 -7.44 30.98
N TYR A 476 -7.54 -7.61 31.06
CA TYR A 476 -8.39 -6.71 31.85
C TYR A 476 -8.09 -6.79 33.33
N ALA A 477 -7.86 -7.99 33.88
CA ALA A 477 -7.46 -8.15 35.28
C ALA A 477 -6.12 -7.48 35.60
N GLN A 478 -5.14 -7.54 34.68
CA GLN A 478 -3.89 -6.82 34.82
C GLN A 478 -4.07 -5.30 34.80
N GLN A 479 -4.93 -4.79 33.91
CA GLN A 479 -5.24 -3.36 33.84
C GLN A 479 -5.98 -2.85 35.10
N GLU A 480 -6.88 -3.64 35.64
CA GLU A 480 -7.55 -3.30 36.91
C GLU A 480 -6.57 -3.27 38.07
N LYS A 481 -5.64 -4.23 38.13
CA LYS A 481 -4.60 -4.24 39.15
C LYS A 481 -3.69 -3.01 39.08
N LEU A 482 -3.25 -2.64 37.89
CA LEU A 482 -2.45 -1.42 37.69
C LEU A 482 -3.20 -0.15 38.11
N LYS A 483 -4.49 -0.05 37.81
CA LYS A 483 -5.31 1.09 38.25
C LYS A 483 -5.47 1.15 39.78
N GLN A 484 -5.58 0.01 40.45
CA GLN A 484 -5.64 -0.05 41.91
C GLN A 484 -4.31 0.34 42.56
N GLU A 485 -3.17 -0.07 41.96
CA GLU A 485 -1.83 0.32 42.39
C GLU A 485 -1.59 1.82 42.21
N GLU A 486 -2.05 2.42 41.09
CA GLU A 486 -1.99 3.87 40.86
C GLU A 486 -2.89 4.67 41.82
N GLN A 487 -4.05 4.15 42.21
CA GLN A 487 -4.93 4.78 43.19
C GLN A 487 -4.33 4.73 44.61
N GLN A 488 -3.78 3.59 45.01
CA GLN A 488 -3.12 3.44 46.32
C GLN A 488 -1.86 4.31 46.43
N GLY A 489 -1.11 4.49 45.29
CA GLY A 489 0.02 5.41 45.25
C GLY A 489 -0.38 6.88 45.48
N LYS A 490 -1.51 7.32 44.91
CA LYS A 490 -2.04 8.67 45.10
C LYS A 490 -2.59 8.91 46.52
N GLU A 491 -3.24 7.93 47.11
CA GLU A 491 -3.70 8.01 48.50
C GLU A 491 -2.53 8.04 49.49
N GLY A 492 -1.41 7.36 49.19
CA GLY A 492 -0.16 7.42 49.94
C GLY A 492 0.53 8.78 49.90
N GLU A 493 0.52 9.45 48.73
CA GLU A 493 1.07 10.81 48.57
C GLU A 493 0.18 11.88 49.25
N GLU A 494 -1.14 11.77 49.16
CA GLU A 494 -2.05 12.68 49.89
C GLU A 494 -1.98 12.49 51.43
N GLY A 495 -1.70 11.29 51.92
CA GLY A 495 -1.45 11.00 53.34
C GLY A 495 -0.16 11.66 53.84
N GLN A 496 0.93 11.59 53.09
CA GLN A 496 2.20 12.23 53.46
C GLN A 496 2.14 13.76 53.42
N VAL A 497 1.39 14.34 52.49
CA VAL A 497 1.18 15.81 52.43
C VAL A 497 0.33 16.30 53.61
N LYS A 498 -0.62 15.50 54.11
CA LYS A 498 -1.40 15.86 55.30
C LYS A 498 -0.60 15.74 56.60
N GLU A 499 0.30 14.76 56.74
CA GLU A 499 1.18 14.63 57.92
C GLU A 499 2.22 15.75 57.98
N GLN A 500 2.76 16.23 56.86
CA GLN A 500 3.66 17.39 56.83
C GLN A 500 2.94 18.71 57.08
N SER A 501 1.65 18.83 56.79
CA SER A 501 0.87 20.05 57.05
C SER A 501 0.39 20.22 58.51
N GLU A 502 0.45 19.17 59.34
CA GLU A 502 0.13 19.25 60.78
C GLU A 502 1.34 19.54 61.67
N VAL A 503 2.58 19.32 61.17
CA VAL A 503 3.82 19.60 61.94
C VAL A 503 4.24 21.07 61.85
N ASP A 504 3.81 21.85 60.85
CA ASP A 504 4.17 23.27 60.70
C ASP A 504 3.21 24.29 61.35
N LYS A 505 2.32 23.86 62.25
CA LYS A 505 1.39 24.76 62.98
C LYS A 505 1.71 24.98 64.48
N VAL A 506 2.99 25.18 64.78
CA VAL A 506 3.34 25.72 66.12
C VAL A 506 4.58 26.61 66.01
N GLN A 507 4.35 27.88 66.03
CA GLN A 507 4.97 29.00 66.68
C GLN A 507 5.04 30.32 65.86
N PRO A 508 5.08 31.50 66.55
CA PRO A 508 4.39 32.68 66.06
C PRO A 508 5.31 33.79 65.51
N GLU A 509 4.61 34.74 64.96
CA GLU A 509 4.99 36.02 64.37
C GLU A 509 6.24 36.75 64.96
N GLU A 510 7.15 37.22 64.06
CA GLU A 510 7.80 38.51 64.20
C GLU A 510 7.87 39.23 62.81
N GLU A 511 7.34 40.44 62.81
CA GLU A 511 7.34 41.41 61.74
C GLU A 511 8.76 41.81 61.33
N VAL A 512 9.08 41.91 60.02
CA VAL A 512 9.91 42.96 59.44
C VAL A 512 9.63 43.16 57.93
N THR A 513 9.44 44.38 57.58
CA THR A 513 9.08 45.04 56.35
C THR A 513 10.08 44.88 55.18
N PRO A 514 9.69 45.29 53.92
CA PRO A 514 10.30 44.88 52.68
C PRO A 514 11.46 45.81 52.19
N VAL A 515 12.44 45.25 51.49
CA VAL A 515 13.42 46.06 50.70
C VAL A 515 13.68 45.43 49.36
N GLN A 516 13.35 46.18 48.37
CA GLN A 516 13.77 46.44 47.00
C GLN A 516 14.73 45.48 46.28
N ALA A 517 14.41 45.39 45.00
CA ALA A 517 15.14 44.92 43.81
C ALA A 517 16.61 45.34 43.69
N ALA A 518 17.45 44.46 43.14
CA ALA A 518 18.63 44.85 42.37
C ALA A 518 19.16 43.70 41.47
N THR A 519 19.00 43.87 40.21
CA THR A 519 19.98 43.88 39.05
C THR A 519 21.15 42.90 39.03
N TYR A 520 21.30 42.35 37.85
CA TYR A 520 22.45 41.63 37.28
C TYR A 520 23.81 42.34 37.53
N PRO A 521 24.96 41.60 37.40
CA PRO A 521 25.80 41.91 36.24
C PRO A 521 26.41 40.69 35.52
N GLN A 522 26.76 41.04 34.28
CA GLN A 522 27.48 40.30 33.27
C GLN A 522 28.97 40.11 33.56
N THR A 523 29.54 39.16 32.80
CA THR A 523 30.91 39.10 32.25
C THR A 523 32.09 38.76 33.16
N LEU A 524 32.86 37.76 32.70
CA LEU A 524 34.30 37.97 32.41
C LEU A 524 34.88 36.80 31.60
N LYS A 525 35.54 37.22 30.52
CA LYS A 525 36.44 36.44 29.64
C LYS A 525 37.78 36.21 30.35
N HIS A 526 38.50 35.17 29.93
CA HIS A 526 39.97 35.11 29.65
C HIS A 526 40.32 33.64 29.42
N SER A 527 40.95 33.28 28.41
CA SER A 527 42.06 33.52 27.47
C SER A 527 43.02 32.33 27.50
N VAL A 528 43.14 31.72 26.32
CA VAL A 528 44.34 31.25 25.60
C VAL A 528 45.54 30.75 26.45
N LYS A 529 45.98 29.53 26.12
CA LYS A 529 47.41 29.25 25.81
C LYS A 529 47.57 27.98 24.96
N THR A 530 48.21 28.19 23.85
CA THR A 530 48.91 27.32 22.91
C THR A 530 50.19 26.76 23.51
N ASN A 531 50.58 25.58 23.07
CA ASN A 531 51.94 25.05 22.77
C ASN A 531 51.72 23.56 22.48
N GLY A 532 52.24 22.94 21.47
CA GLY A 532 53.41 23.10 20.64
C GLY A 532 53.91 21.73 20.31
N GLU A 533 54.05 21.45 19.06
CA GLU A 533 54.91 20.53 18.34
C GLU A 533 55.71 19.46 19.14
N GLU A 534 55.71 18.21 18.63
CA GLU A 534 56.87 17.56 18.07
C GLU A 534 56.58 16.14 17.53
N ASP A 535 57.03 15.96 16.33
CA ASP A 535 57.45 14.82 15.52
C ASP A 535 57.91 13.53 16.23
N GLU A 536 57.62 12.38 15.60
CA GLU A 536 58.58 11.47 14.95
C GLU A 536 57.89 10.18 14.47
N LYS A 537 57.94 9.97 13.19
CA LYS A 537 58.53 8.89 12.38
C LYS A 537 58.73 7.53 13.09
N ASN A 538 58.14 6.47 12.58
CA ASN A 538 58.79 5.43 11.77
C ASN A 538 58.00 4.16 11.57
N LYS A 539 58.08 3.73 10.35
CA LYS A 539 58.35 2.43 9.73
C LYS A 539 57.17 1.51 9.39
N ALA A 540 57.17 1.34 8.09
CA ALA A 540 56.57 0.30 7.30
C ALA A 540 56.89 -1.12 7.83
N ASN A 541 55.95 -2.03 7.68
CA ASN A 541 56.24 -3.38 7.22
C ASN A 541 55.09 -3.85 6.32
N ASP A 542 55.48 -4.22 5.13
CA ASP A 542 54.73 -4.94 4.12
C ASP A 542 54.33 -6.31 4.69
N ASP A 543 53.08 -6.71 4.44
CA ASP A 543 52.77 -8.11 4.25
C ASP A 543 51.65 -8.26 3.20
N GLU A 544 52.02 -8.95 2.15
CA GLU A 544 51.20 -9.40 1.04
C GLU A 544 50.11 -10.35 1.54
N GLY A 545 48.88 -10.17 1.08
CA GLY A 545 47.81 -11.13 1.42
C GLY A 545 46.61 -11.05 0.52
N ASN A 546 46.69 -11.62 -0.65
CA ASN A 546 45.62 -12.23 -1.44
C ASN A 546 44.27 -11.48 -1.56
N ILE A 547 44.13 -10.78 -2.66
CA ILE A 547 42.87 -10.42 -3.29
C ILE A 547 42.29 -11.72 -3.90
N ILE A 548 41.21 -12.20 -3.34
CA ILE A 548 40.34 -13.19 -3.97
C ILE A 548 39.44 -12.43 -4.92
N GLU A 549 39.78 -12.45 -6.21
CA GLU A 549 38.85 -12.14 -7.29
C GLU A 549 37.75 -13.22 -7.35
N GLU A 550 36.63 -13.01 -6.73
CA GLU A 550 35.44 -13.81 -6.98
C GLU A 550 34.78 -13.39 -8.29
N ASN A 551 34.86 -14.27 -9.23
CA ASN A 551 34.24 -14.37 -10.52
C ASN A 551 32.88 -13.68 -10.68
N SER A 552 32.87 -12.54 -11.34
CA SER A 552 31.70 -11.91 -11.94
C SER A 552 31.21 -12.59 -13.24
N ASN A 553 31.87 -13.67 -13.69
CA ASN A 553 31.59 -14.34 -14.97
C ASN A 553 30.56 -15.49 -14.91
N GLY A 554 30.12 -15.92 -13.72
CA GLY A 554 29.13 -17.00 -13.60
C GLY A 554 27.67 -16.58 -13.76
N CYS A 555 27.35 -15.29 -13.57
CA CYS A 555 25.97 -14.80 -13.66
C CYS A 555 25.57 -14.42 -15.10
N SER A 556 26.54 -14.06 -15.95
CA SER A 556 26.33 -13.69 -17.34
C SER A 556 25.93 -14.89 -18.20
N SER A 557 26.55 -16.06 -18.03
CA SER A 557 26.29 -17.23 -18.88
C SER A 557 24.90 -17.87 -18.62
N LEU A 558 24.42 -17.89 -17.40
CA LEU A 558 23.07 -18.37 -17.06
C LEU A 558 21.97 -17.40 -17.54
N CYS A 559 22.23 -16.09 -17.52
CA CYS A 559 21.35 -15.10 -18.10
C CYS A 559 21.27 -15.20 -19.63
N ASP A 560 22.40 -15.46 -20.29
CA ASP A 560 22.46 -15.60 -21.75
C ASP A 560 21.77 -16.88 -22.24
N GLU A 561 21.89 -18.00 -21.54
CA GLU A 561 21.15 -19.23 -21.84
C GLU A 561 19.64 -19.09 -21.61
N MET A 562 19.22 -18.44 -20.51
CA MET A 562 17.80 -18.16 -20.30
C MET A 562 17.25 -17.17 -21.35
N THR A 563 18.02 -16.16 -21.72
CA THR A 563 17.62 -15.17 -22.75
C THR A 563 17.51 -15.84 -24.12
N LYS A 564 18.42 -16.76 -24.46
CA LYS A 564 18.36 -17.55 -25.70
C LYS A 564 17.14 -18.47 -25.74
N GLY A 565 16.81 -19.16 -24.66
CA GLY A 565 15.62 -20.00 -24.55
C GLY A 565 14.32 -19.22 -24.62
N ILE A 566 14.30 -17.96 -24.16
CA ILE A 566 13.16 -17.04 -24.25
C ILE A 566 13.03 -16.49 -25.68
N GLN A 567 14.15 -16.11 -26.33
CA GLN A 567 14.15 -15.68 -27.73
C GLN A 567 13.68 -16.79 -28.67
N GLU A 568 14.09 -18.05 -28.47
CA GLU A 568 13.61 -19.19 -29.24
C GLU A 568 12.11 -19.47 -29.04
N LYS A 569 11.60 -19.25 -27.81
CA LYS A 569 10.15 -19.32 -27.55
C LYS A 569 9.38 -18.17 -28.16
N LEU A 570 9.93 -16.95 -28.15
CA LEU A 570 9.32 -15.76 -28.77
C LEU A 570 9.36 -15.81 -30.29
N GLN A 571 10.40 -16.40 -30.91
CA GLN A 571 10.47 -16.64 -32.38
C GLN A 571 9.41 -17.65 -32.85
N ARG A 572 8.97 -18.60 -32.04
CA ARG A 572 7.84 -19.50 -32.35
C ARG A 572 6.49 -18.78 -32.43
N TYR A 573 6.40 -17.55 -31.92
CA TYR A 573 5.18 -16.73 -31.93
C TYR A 573 5.24 -15.59 -32.97
N ASN A 574 6.11 -15.67 -34.00
CA ASN A 574 6.19 -14.70 -35.12
C ASN A 574 6.26 -13.22 -34.69
N PHE A 575 7.22 -12.87 -33.85
CA PHE A 575 7.53 -11.47 -33.59
C PHE A 575 8.56 -10.98 -34.64
N PRO A 576 8.23 -10.02 -35.54
CA PRO A 576 9.20 -9.42 -36.41
C PRO A 576 10.21 -8.62 -35.60
N GLN A 577 11.50 -8.87 -35.81
CA GLN A 577 12.56 -7.95 -35.40
C GLN A 577 12.58 -6.77 -36.37
N ASP A 578 11.83 -5.72 -36.11
CA ASP A 578 11.90 -4.49 -36.89
C ASP A 578 12.98 -3.57 -36.32
N ASN A 579 14.17 -3.65 -36.93
CA ASN A 579 15.29 -2.72 -36.72
C ASN A 579 15.11 -1.38 -37.46
N THR A 580 13.95 -1.08 -38.02
CA THR A 580 13.73 0.10 -38.89
C THR A 580 13.01 1.27 -38.18
N SER A 581 12.64 1.15 -36.94
CA SER A 581 11.90 2.22 -36.22
C SER A 581 12.77 3.38 -35.68
N GLN A 582 14.10 3.30 -35.73
CA GLN A 582 14.96 4.41 -35.32
C GLN A 582 15.29 5.45 -36.41
N GLU A 583 15.14 5.12 -37.68
CA GLU A 583 15.47 6.07 -38.77
C GLU A 583 14.26 6.88 -39.28
N ASN A 584 13.03 6.40 -39.11
CA ASN A 584 11.85 7.10 -39.65
C ASN A 584 11.34 8.27 -38.79
N TRP A 585 11.85 8.45 -37.58
CA TRP A 585 11.49 9.61 -36.72
C TRP A 585 12.28 10.88 -37.03
N LYS A 586 13.46 10.76 -37.66
CA LYS A 586 14.28 11.93 -38.02
C LYS A 586 13.79 12.66 -39.28
N HIS A 587 13.00 12.03 -40.12
CA HIS A 587 12.52 12.66 -41.36
C HIS A 587 11.14 13.33 -41.29
N LYS A 588 10.34 13.08 -40.23
CA LYS A 588 9.05 13.76 -40.05
C LYS A 588 9.07 15.01 -39.17
N ALA A 589 10.19 15.28 -38.51
CA ALA A 589 10.34 16.50 -37.68
C ALA A 589 10.80 17.73 -38.50
N ASN A 590 11.22 17.57 -39.76
CA ASN A 590 11.73 18.67 -40.61
C ASN A 590 10.75 19.13 -41.72
N SER A 591 9.48 18.73 -41.71
CA SER A 591 8.47 19.18 -42.67
C SER A 591 7.26 19.86 -42.07
N ALA A 592 7.39 20.39 -40.85
CA ALA A 592 6.38 21.25 -40.22
C ALA A 592 7.09 22.42 -39.53
N THR A 593 7.65 23.29 -40.35
CA THR A 593 7.88 24.72 -40.05
C THR A 593 7.23 25.50 -41.18
#